data_fdd12c950169b7bc1ceec3fca709fbf8
#
_entry.id   fdd12c950169b7bc1ceec3fca709fbf8
#
_cell.length_a   1.000
_cell.length_b   1.000
_cell.length_c   1.000
_cell.angle_alpha   90.00
_cell.angle_beta   90.00
_cell.angle_gamma   90.00
#
_symmetry.space_group_name_H-M   'P 1'
#
loop_
_entity.id
_entity.type
_entity.pdbx_description
1 polymer ?
#
loop_
_entity_poly.entity_id
_entity_poly.type
_entity_poly.pdbx_seq_one_letter_code
_entity_poly.pdbx_strand_id
1 'polypeptide(L)'
;LRLSRASVVEDGPFSLFPGIERNLTVLTGPGFRLTGPAIDLHCDPLVPVGFPGDVQIRAVETNNQPSDDFNVMTARHLQRPEVSVVQKTHLPVGGRLALYALGPCKVNDENVATGDLLLLTEPAHLSGDGSMIAVRYFGV
;
A
#
# COMPACT_ATOMS: atom_id res chain seq x y z
N LEU A 1 -8.60 9.57 3.37
CA LEU A 1 -7.49 8.61 3.32
C LEU A 1 -7.52 7.68 4.52
N ARG A 2 -7.45 6.40 4.25
CA ARG A 2 -7.27 5.39 5.29
C ARG A 2 -6.06 4.53 4.95
N LEU A 3 -5.14 4.43 5.90
CA LEU A 3 -4.00 3.54 5.83
C LEU A 3 -4.16 2.48 6.91
N SER A 4 -4.00 1.20 6.55
CA SER A 4 -4.15 0.12 7.51
C SER A 4 -3.30 -1.09 7.14
N ARG A 5 -3.04 -1.93 8.13
CA ARG A 5 -2.46 -3.26 7.92
C ARG A 5 -3.52 -4.31 8.18
N ALA A 6 -3.46 -5.38 7.41
CA ALA A 6 -4.35 -6.52 7.54
C ALA A 6 -3.60 -7.81 7.23
N SER A 7 -4.24 -8.94 7.49
CA SER A 7 -3.70 -10.26 7.16
C SER A 7 -4.74 -11.04 6.36
N VAL A 8 -4.27 -11.72 5.33
CA VAL A 8 -5.06 -12.69 4.57
C VAL A 8 -4.50 -14.07 4.90
N VAL A 9 -5.30 -14.90 5.58
CA VAL A 9 -4.84 -16.19 6.12
C VAL A 9 -5.41 -17.38 5.38
N GLU A 10 -6.48 -17.19 4.63
CA GLU A 10 -7.16 -18.24 3.86
C GLU A 10 -7.93 -17.63 2.69
N ASP A 11 -8.32 -18.47 1.74
CA ASP A 11 -9.17 -18.05 0.64
C ASP A 11 -10.51 -17.54 1.17
N GLY A 12 -11.02 -16.48 0.59
CA GLY A 12 -12.28 -15.90 1.02
C GLY A 12 -12.59 -14.55 0.41
N PRO A 13 -13.82 -14.07 0.60
CA PRO A 13 -14.24 -12.79 0.04
C PRO A 13 -13.59 -11.61 0.76
N PHE A 14 -13.33 -10.54 -0.01
CA PHE A 14 -12.95 -9.24 0.52
C PHE A 14 -14.21 -8.42 0.84
N SER A 15 -14.11 -7.56 1.83
CA SER A 15 -15.17 -6.62 2.16
C SER A 15 -15.39 -5.62 1.03
N LEU A 16 -16.64 -5.21 0.82
CA LEU A 16 -17.01 -4.17 -0.11
C LEU A 16 -16.86 -2.80 0.54
N PHE A 17 -16.29 -1.86 -0.23
CA PHE A 17 -16.16 -0.46 0.17
C PHE A 17 -16.67 0.43 -0.96
N PRO A 18 -18.00 0.71 -0.99
CA PRO A 18 -18.58 1.52 -2.06
C PRO A 18 -17.96 2.90 -2.17
N GLY A 19 -17.68 3.34 -3.40
CA GLY A 19 -17.11 4.66 -3.68
C GLY A 19 -15.64 4.82 -3.30
N ILE A 20 -14.94 3.72 -3.00
CA ILE A 20 -13.56 3.74 -2.54
C ILE A 20 -12.64 3.13 -3.60
N GLU A 21 -11.53 3.79 -3.85
CA GLU A 21 -10.38 3.23 -4.57
C GLU A 21 -9.43 2.60 -3.56
N ARG A 22 -9.00 1.38 -3.83
CA ARG A 22 -8.13 0.60 -2.95
C ARG A 22 -6.78 0.36 -3.60
N ASN A 23 -5.75 0.32 -2.77
CA ASN A 23 -4.43 -0.16 -3.17
C ASN A 23 -3.90 -1.07 -2.08
N LEU A 24 -3.30 -2.19 -2.46
CA LEU A 24 -2.82 -3.21 -1.55
C LEU A 24 -1.40 -3.60 -1.91
N THR A 25 -0.54 -3.66 -0.90
CA THR A 25 0.84 -4.15 -1.03
C THR A 25 1.08 -5.23 -0.01
N VAL A 26 1.44 -6.43 -0.45
CA VAL A 26 1.83 -7.52 0.45
C VAL A 26 3.17 -7.19 1.08
N LEU A 27 3.24 -7.20 2.41
CA LEU A 27 4.45 -6.89 3.17
C LEU A 27 5.26 -8.16 3.47
N THR A 28 4.58 -9.20 3.91
CA THR A 28 5.18 -10.48 4.29
C THR A 28 4.28 -11.62 3.84
N GLY A 29 4.84 -12.81 3.72
CA GLY A 29 4.11 -13.99 3.27
C GLY A 29 4.22 -14.19 1.75
N PRO A 30 3.60 -15.26 1.22
CA PRO A 30 3.74 -15.62 -0.18
C PRO A 30 2.91 -14.77 -1.14
N GLY A 31 1.96 -13.98 -0.63
CA GLY A 31 0.99 -13.30 -1.47
C GLY A 31 -0.20 -14.18 -1.83
N PHE A 32 -1.04 -13.68 -2.70
CA PHE A 32 -2.27 -14.34 -3.13
C PHE A 32 -2.76 -13.71 -4.43
N ARG A 33 -3.85 -14.24 -4.94
CA ARG A 33 -4.49 -13.71 -6.15
C ARG A 33 -5.86 -13.17 -5.79
N LEU A 34 -6.24 -12.04 -6.37
CA LEU A 34 -7.58 -11.45 -6.24
C LEU A 34 -8.35 -11.70 -7.53
N THR A 35 -9.52 -12.31 -7.42
CA THR A 35 -10.38 -12.62 -8.56
C THR A 35 -11.78 -12.09 -8.37
N GLY A 36 -12.40 -11.66 -9.47
CA GLY A 36 -13.76 -11.17 -9.52
C GLY A 36 -14.26 -11.17 -10.96
N PRO A 37 -15.48 -10.64 -11.23
CA PRO A 37 -16.07 -10.68 -12.58
C PRO A 37 -15.20 -10.01 -13.66
N ALA A 38 -14.45 -8.97 -13.29
CA ALA A 38 -13.59 -8.23 -14.21
C ALA A 38 -12.19 -7.96 -13.64
N ILE A 39 -11.81 -8.70 -12.60
CA ILE A 39 -10.55 -8.49 -11.87
C ILE A 39 -9.83 -9.84 -11.77
N ASP A 40 -8.55 -9.79 -12.10
CA ASP A 40 -7.62 -10.91 -11.91
C ASP A 40 -6.25 -10.30 -11.65
N LEU A 41 -5.87 -10.21 -10.37
CA LEU A 41 -4.66 -9.54 -9.94
C LEU A 41 -3.80 -10.47 -9.10
N HIS A 42 -2.51 -10.54 -9.41
CA HIS A 42 -1.53 -11.17 -8.55
C HIS A 42 -1.01 -10.16 -7.54
N CYS A 43 -1.19 -10.48 -6.26
CA CYS A 43 -0.67 -9.67 -5.16
C CYS A 43 0.66 -10.29 -4.68
N ASP A 44 1.70 -10.02 -5.45
CA ASP A 44 3.05 -10.50 -5.12
C ASP A 44 3.69 -9.59 -4.06
N PRO A 45 4.60 -10.13 -3.23
CA PRO A 45 5.25 -9.33 -2.20
C PRO A 45 5.89 -8.05 -2.75
N LEU A 46 5.60 -6.93 -2.09
CA LEU A 46 6.14 -5.60 -2.37
C LEU A 46 5.79 -5.03 -3.75
N VAL A 47 4.75 -5.56 -4.39
CA VAL A 47 4.23 -5.03 -5.65
C VAL A 47 2.84 -4.44 -5.40
N PRO A 48 2.69 -3.10 -5.36
CA PRO A 48 1.38 -2.48 -5.14
C PRO A 48 0.41 -2.78 -6.27
N VAL A 49 -0.84 -3.10 -5.92
CA VAL A 49 -1.92 -3.30 -6.88
C VAL A 49 -3.12 -2.43 -6.53
N GLY A 50 -3.74 -1.82 -7.54
CA GLY A 50 -4.91 -0.96 -7.38
C GLY A 50 -6.17 -1.65 -7.89
N PHE A 51 -7.28 -1.46 -7.20
CA PHE A 51 -8.58 -2.01 -7.60
C PHE A 51 -9.73 -1.23 -6.96
N PRO A 52 -10.93 -1.23 -7.58
CA PRO A 52 -12.09 -0.57 -7.01
C PRO A 52 -12.64 -1.34 -5.81
N GLY A 53 -13.03 -0.61 -4.75
CA GLY A 53 -13.53 -1.21 -3.53
C GLY A 53 -14.98 -1.69 -3.60
N ASP A 54 -15.74 -1.28 -4.59
CA ASP A 54 -17.16 -1.63 -4.74
C ASP A 54 -17.40 -2.79 -5.71
N VAL A 55 -16.35 -3.47 -6.12
CA VAL A 55 -16.43 -4.71 -6.92
C VAL A 55 -16.21 -5.90 -6.00
N GLN A 56 -17.08 -6.91 -6.12
CA GLN A 56 -16.95 -8.11 -5.32
C GLN A 56 -15.77 -8.95 -5.78
N ILE A 57 -14.82 -9.19 -4.88
CA ILE A 57 -13.60 -9.94 -5.15
C ILE A 57 -13.31 -10.95 -4.05
N ARG A 58 -12.55 -11.96 -4.38
CA ARG A 58 -12.07 -13.01 -3.46
C ARG A 58 -10.56 -13.12 -3.52
N ALA A 59 -9.95 -13.37 -2.36
CA ALA A 59 -8.59 -13.89 -2.32
C ALA A 59 -8.61 -15.38 -2.59
N VAL A 60 -7.74 -15.83 -3.47
CA VAL A 60 -7.54 -17.24 -3.82
C VAL A 60 -6.05 -17.54 -3.86
N GLU A 61 -5.70 -18.82 -3.92
CA GLU A 61 -4.29 -19.26 -3.99
C GLU A 61 -3.46 -18.81 -2.76
N THR A 62 -4.09 -18.70 -1.60
CA THR A 62 -3.38 -18.36 -0.35
C THR A 62 -2.60 -19.56 0.19
N ASN A 63 -2.95 -20.78 -0.20
CA ASN A 63 -2.36 -22.03 0.28
C ASN A 63 -2.38 -22.16 1.80
N ASN A 64 -3.38 -21.52 2.45
CA ASN A 64 -3.52 -21.46 3.90
C ASN A 64 -2.27 -20.91 4.61
N GLN A 65 -1.50 -20.05 3.92
CA GLN A 65 -0.35 -19.37 4.47
C GLN A 65 -0.67 -17.89 4.66
N PRO A 66 -0.40 -17.29 5.82
CA PRO A 66 -0.73 -15.90 6.06
C PRO A 66 0.16 -14.97 5.25
N SER A 67 -0.46 -13.92 4.71
CA SER A 67 0.24 -12.78 4.11
C SER A 67 -0.28 -11.51 4.79
N ASP A 68 0.63 -10.68 5.27
CA ASP A 68 0.30 -9.37 5.80
C ASP A 68 0.37 -8.34 4.68
N ASP A 69 -0.55 -7.39 4.68
CA ASP A 69 -0.62 -6.37 3.65
C ASP A 69 -0.82 -4.97 4.22
N PHE A 70 -0.45 -4.00 3.40
CA PHE A 70 -0.64 -2.57 3.65
C PHE A 70 -1.69 -2.06 2.67
N ASN A 71 -2.76 -1.47 3.22
CA ASN A 71 -3.90 -1.01 2.46
C ASN A 71 -3.96 0.51 2.44
N VAL A 72 -4.21 1.06 1.26
CA VAL A 72 -4.48 2.47 1.03
C VAL A 72 -5.89 2.59 0.46
N MET A 73 -6.74 3.35 1.13
CA MET A 73 -8.11 3.59 0.68
C MET A 73 -8.36 5.08 0.56
N THR A 74 -8.87 5.50 -0.59
CA THR A 74 -9.23 6.90 -0.87
C THR A 74 -10.60 6.95 -1.53
N ALA A 75 -11.28 8.11 -1.40
CA ALA A 75 -12.53 8.32 -2.10
C ALA A 75 -12.29 8.36 -3.61
N ARG A 76 -13.12 7.66 -4.38
CA ARG A 76 -12.93 7.53 -5.83
C ARG A 76 -13.05 8.86 -6.58
N HIS A 77 -13.79 9.82 -6.05
CA HIS A 77 -13.93 11.13 -6.68
C HIS A 77 -12.65 11.97 -6.60
N LEU A 78 -11.71 11.60 -5.74
CA LEU A 78 -10.41 12.25 -5.64
C LEU A 78 -9.45 11.68 -6.69
N GLN A 79 -8.38 12.42 -6.97
CA GLN A 79 -7.30 11.90 -7.79
C GLN A 79 -6.74 10.62 -7.15
N ARG A 80 -6.52 9.60 -7.98
CA ARG A 80 -6.00 8.31 -7.52
C ARG A 80 -4.64 8.48 -6.85
N PRO A 81 -4.42 7.86 -5.68
CA PRO A 81 -3.11 7.91 -5.05
C PRO A 81 -2.07 7.14 -5.86
N GLU A 82 -0.83 7.59 -5.74
CA GLU A 82 0.32 6.90 -6.32
C GLU A 82 1.02 6.12 -5.20
N VAL A 83 1.10 4.81 -5.34
CA VAL A 83 1.71 3.93 -4.33
C VAL A 83 2.90 3.21 -4.95
N SER A 84 4.04 3.30 -4.30
CA SER A 84 5.28 2.67 -4.78
C SER A 84 6.13 2.20 -3.60
N VAL A 85 6.96 1.20 -3.85
CA VAL A 85 8.01 0.79 -2.92
C VAL A 85 9.30 1.44 -3.38
N VAL A 86 9.91 2.23 -2.50
CA VAL A 86 11.06 3.08 -2.85
C VAL A 86 12.20 2.89 -1.87
N GLN A 87 13.41 3.22 -2.34
CA GLN A 87 14.64 3.19 -1.56
C GLN A 87 15.61 4.23 -2.12
N LYS A 88 16.31 4.95 -1.25
CA LYS A 88 17.39 5.87 -1.64
C LYS A 88 16.98 6.79 -2.80
N THR A 89 15.94 7.58 -2.60
CA THR A 89 15.40 8.43 -3.67
C THR A 89 14.94 9.77 -3.15
N HIS A 90 14.64 10.67 -4.08
CA HIS A 90 13.99 11.95 -3.82
C HIS A 90 12.53 11.88 -4.24
N LEU A 91 11.66 12.33 -3.36
CA LEU A 91 10.24 12.48 -3.64
C LEU A 91 9.92 13.98 -3.68
N PRO A 92 9.56 14.52 -4.84
CA PRO A 92 9.32 15.95 -4.99
C PRO A 92 8.05 16.41 -4.32
N VAL A 93 7.86 17.73 -4.25
CA VAL A 93 6.60 18.34 -3.81
C VAL A 93 5.49 18.00 -4.79
N GLY A 94 4.29 17.78 -4.27
CA GLY A 94 3.09 17.50 -5.06
C GLY A 94 2.14 16.64 -4.22
N GLY A 95 0.94 17.14 -3.95
CA GLY A 95 0.03 16.48 -3.04
C GLY A 95 0.61 16.35 -1.64
N ARG A 96 0.26 15.28 -0.97
CA ARG A 96 0.79 14.91 0.35
C ARG A 96 1.46 13.56 0.28
N LEU A 97 2.45 13.34 1.13
CA LEU A 97 3.16 12.06 1.22
C LEU A 97 2.87 11.37 2.54
N ALA A 98 2.59 10.07 2.45
CA ALA A 98 2.64 9.16 3.57
C ALA A 98 3.75 8.14 3.29
N LEU A 99 4.69 8.00 4.21
CA LEU A 99 5.82 7.09 4.07
C LEU A 99 5.77 6.05 5.20
N TYR A 100 5.71 4.79 4.82
CA TYR A 100 5.69 3.68 5.76
C TYR A 100 6.98 2.87 5.66
N ALA A 101 7.75 2.80 6.75
CA ALA A 101 9.06 2.18 6.73
C ALA A 101 8.97 0.65 6.80
N LEU A 102 9.58 -0.03 5.84
CA LEU A 102 9.72 -1.49 5.79
C LEU A 102 11.02 -1.96 6.44
N GLY A 103 11.96 -1.07 6.62
CA GLY A 103 13.24 -1.30 7.29
C GLY A 103 13.83 0.02 7.79
N PRO A 104 14.87 -0.02 8.62
CA PRO A 104 15.50 1.21 9.12
C PRO A 104 16.08 2.03 7.97
N CYS A 105 15.77 3.32 7.94
CA CYS A 105 16.24 4.25 6.92
C CYS A 105 16.28 5.67 7.48
N LYS A 106 16.54 6.64 6.60
CA LYS A 106 16.51 8.07 6.96
C LYS A 106 15.60 8.81 6.01
N VAL A 107 14.84 9.74 6.55
CA VAL A 107 14.02 10.69 5.79
C VAL A 107 14.46 12.09 6.20
N ASN A 108 14.93 12.88 5.23
CA ASN A 108 15.45 14.22 5.49
C ASN A 108 16.48 14.23 6.64
N ASP A 109 17.41 13.26 6.60
CA ASP A 109 18.48 13.05 7.59
C ASP A 109 18.02 12.61 8.99
N GLU A 110 16.73 12.37 9.20
CA GLU A 110 16.20 11.83 10.46
C GLU A 110 16.06 10.31 10.40
N ASN A 111 16.44 9.64 11.47
CA ASN A 111 16.33 8.19 11.58
C ASN A 111 14.87 7.76 11.67
N VAL A 112 14.53 6.73 10.91
CA VAL A 112 13.19 6.14 10.85
C VAL A 112 13.32 4.65 11.10
N ALA A 113 12.52 4.13 12.03
CA ALA A 113 12.50 2.71 12.38
C ALA A 113 11.46 1.96 11.55
N THR A 114 11.66 0.65 11.39
CA THR A 114 10.69 -0.24 10.76
C THR A 114 9.31 -0.06 11.40
N GLY A 115 8.29 0.11 10.57
CA GLY A 115 6.91 0.28 11.02
C GLY A 115 6.51 1.72 11.33
N ASP A 116 7.44 2.67 11.28
CA ASP A 116 7.11 4.08 11.45
C ASP A 116 6.34 4.59 10.23
N LEU A 117 5.38 5.47 10.49
CA LEU A 117 4.60 6.16 9.47
C LEU A 117 4.83 7.66 9.58
N LEU A 118 5.25 8.28 8.49
CA LEU A 118 5.48 9.73 8.41
C LEU A 118 4.49 10.35 7.44
N LEU A 119 3.92 11.49 7.84
CA LEU A 119 3.04 12.29 6.98
C LEU A 119 3.74 13.62 6.67
N LEU A 120 3.98 13.90 5.40
CA LEU A 120 4.77 15.02 4.95
C LEU A 120 4.03 15.85 3.91
N THR A 121 4.26 17.16 3.94
CA THR A 121 3.82 18.11 2.89
C THR A 121 5.00 18.73 2.15
N GLU A 122 6.20 18.34 2.50
CA GLU A 122 7.46 18.83 1.94
C GLU A 122 8.15 17.74 1.12
N PRO A 123 9.16 18.09 0.31
CA PRO A 123 9.95 17.08 -0.40
C PRO A 123 10.64 16.13 0.59
N ALA A 124 10.74 14.88 0.21
CA ALA A 124 11.42 13.88 1.02
C ALA A 124 12.68 13.36 0.32
N HIS A 125 13.79 13.37 1.04
CA HIS A 125 15.04 12.73 0.63
C HIS A 125 15.22 11.46 1.47
N LEU A 126 15.17 10.30 0.81
CA LEU A 126 15.29 9.00 1.45
C LEU A 126 16.71 8.47 1.30
N SER A 127 17.31 8.05 2.40
CA SER A 127 18.64 7.44 2.44
C SER A 127 18.67 6.25 3.38
N GLY A 128 19.81 5.55 3.42
CA GLY A 128 19.93 4.29 4.17
C GLY A 128 19.45 3.10 3.36
N ASP A 129 19.53 1.90 3.96
CA ASP A 129 19.30 0.65 3.24
C ASP A 129 17.84 0.18 3.28
N GLY A 130 17.03 0.67 4.21
CA GLY A 130 15.64 0.29 4.33
C GLY A 130 14.76 0.85 3.21
N SER A 131 13.79 0.05 2.78
CA SER A 131 12.76 0.47 1.83
C SER A 131 11.56 1.07 2.54
N MET A 132 10.77 1.84 1.81
CA MET A 132 9.52 2.43 2.29
C MET A 132 8.41 2.21 1.27
N ILE A 133 7.18 2.12 1.75
CA ILE A 133 6.01 2.34 0.90
C ILE A 133 5.77 3.85 0.88
N ALA A 134 5.79 4.42 -0.31
CA ALA A 134 5.49 5.83 -0.52
C ALA A 134 4.09 5.96 -1.11
N VAL A 135 3.24 6.70 -0.43
CA VAL A 135 1.87 7.01 -0.87
C VAL A 135 1.80 8.50 -1.11
N ARG A 136 1.64 8.89 -2.37
CA ARG A 136 1.31 10.28 -2.72
C ARG A 136 -0.19 10.36 -2.92
N TYR A 137 -0.84 11.21 -2.14
CA TYR A 137 -2.29 11.34 -2.20
C TYR A 137 -2.72 12.80 -2.35
N PHE A 138 -3.94 12.99 -2.84
CA PHE A 138 -4.46 14.29 -3.25
C PHE A 138 -5.87 14.47 -2.65
N GLY A 139 -6.07 15.60 -2.00
CA GLY A 139 -7.27 15.83 -1.23
C GLY A 139 -7.26 15.05 0.09
N VAL A 140 -8.37 14.99 0.77
CA VAL A 140 -8.52 14.34 2.08
C VAL A 140 -9.80 13.51 2.17
#